data_6ba55f5472593757e4ca6b61e26cfdb6
#
_entry.id   6ba55f5472593757e4ca6b61e26cfdb6
#
_cell.length_a   1.000
_cell.length_b   1.000
_cell.length_c   1.000
_cell.angle_alpha   90.00
_cell.angle_beta   90.00
_cell.angle_gamma   90.00
#
_symmetry.space_group_name_H-M   'P 1'
#
loop_
_entity.id
_entity.type
_entity.pdbx_description
1 polymer ?
#
loop_
_entity_poly.entity_id
_entity_poly.type
_entity_poly.pdbx_seq_one_letter_code
_entity_poly.pdbx_strand_id
1 'polypeptide(L)'
;MKAQRPYPRATITPKGEHALAKGHPWVYEAEVLFMEGAPGQGDAVANGSLIDVVNRKGAYLGTGLLSKSSKIRIRLITRNANDAFDRAFWKRKVAWAWEYRKTVMGEDASCCRVLFSEADGFPGLVVDRFNDVLVAETLSVGMEQLKPVIFPVLLEVLAEDGVAVRGLYERNDVATRKLEGLELTAGWFAGAADEGGQTGLDPLAPGAPGAEDFGPTATQIVENGVRYEVDFENGQKTGFFLDQKYNRRAVAKLAEGKHVLD
;
A
#
# COMPACT_ATOMS: atom_id res chain seq x y z
N MET A 1 11.44 -28.32 18.36
CA MET A 1 10.76 -27.05 18.71
C MET A 1 10.71 -26.20 17.44
N LYS A 2 9.56 -25.62 17.05
CA LYS A 2 9.56 -24.62 15.97
C LYS A 2 10.35 -23.42 16.45
N ALA A 3 11.25 -22.91 15.60
CA ALA A 3 12.01 -21.71 15.93
C ALA A 3 11.07 -20.56 16.31
N GLN A 4 11.37 -19.85 17.38
CA GLN A 4 10.61 -18.69 17.80
C GLN A 4 10.78 -17.60 16.73
N ARG A 5 9.66 -17.02 16.26
CA ARG A 5 9.69 -15.95 15.27
C ARG A 5 10.33 -14.69 15.88
N PRO A 6 11.06 -13.89 15.08
CA PRO A 6 11.84 -12.74 15.59
C PRO A 6 11.00 -11.48 15.84
N TYR A 7 9.67 -11.56 15.76
CA TYR A 7 8.78 -10.40 15.84
C TYR A 7 8.19 -10.23 17.24
N PRO A 8 7.87 -8.99 17.66
CA PRO A 8 6.99 -8.74 18.79
C PRO A 8 5.68 -9.50 18.66
N ARG A 9 4.96 -9.67 19.77
CA ARG A 9 3.68 -10.38 19.81
C ARG A 9 2.57 -9.53 20.40
N ALA A 10 1.39 -9.61 19.81
CA ALA A 10 0.15 -9.11 20.40
C ALA A 10 -0.79 -10.28 20.68
N THR A 11 -1.13 -10.47 21.94
CA THR A 11 -2.16 -11.41 22.35
C THR A 11 -3.51 -10.72 22.28
N ILE A 12 -4.49 -11.35 21.60
CA ILE A 12 -5.80 -10.74 21.35
C ILE A 12 -6.94 -11.46 22.06
N THR A 13 -8.07 -10.77 22.17
CA THR A 13 -9.32 -11.29 22.75
C THR A 13 -9.93 -12.39 21.86
N PRO A 14 -10.80 -13.27 22.41
CA PRO A 14 -11.57 -14.23 21.62
C PRO A 14 -12.45 -13.58 20.56
N LYS A 15 -12.92 -12.34 20.80
CA LYS A 15 -13.69 -11.57 19.82
C LYS A 15 -12.83 -11.24 18.61
N GLY A 16 -11.60 -10.71 18.83
CA GLY A 16 -10.64 -10.42 17.76
C GLY A 16 -10.23 -11.69 17.02
N GLU A 17 -9.96 -12.81 17.74
CA GLU A 17 -9.66 -14.11 17.12
C GLU A 17 -10.79 -14.56 16.17
N HIS A 18 -12.04 -14.45 16.62
CA HIS A 18 -13.21 -14.80 15.80
C HIS A 18 -13.35 -13.91 14.57
N ALA A 19 -13.11 -12.59 14.70
CA ALA A 19 -13.14 -11.66 13.58
C ALA A 19 -12.05 -12.02 12.54
N LEU A 20 -10.82 -12.28 13.00
CA LEU A 20 -9.73 -12.73 12.12
C LEU A 20 -10.05 -14.07 11.44
N ALA A 21 -10.63 -15.03 12.15
CA ALA A 21 -11.01 -16.32 11.56
C ALA A 21 -12.06 -16.18 10.44
N LYS A 22 -12.90 -15.13 10.48
CA LYS A 22 -13.86 -14.78 9.42
C LYS A 22 -13.26 -13.96 8.27
N GLY A 23 -11.96 -13.71 8.26
CA GLY A 23 -11.27 -12.99 7.20
C GLY A 23 -11.08 -11.51 7.48
N HIS A 24 -11.53 -10.95 8.61
CA HIS A 24 -11.31 -9.54 8.93
C HIS A 24 -9.81 -9.22 9.00
N PRO A 25 -9.30 -8.16 8.34
CA PRO A 25 -7.87 -7.90 8.26
C PRO A 25 -7.33 -7.05 9.41
N TRP A 26 -8.18 -6.58 10.35
CA TRP A 26 -7.81 -5.64 11.40
C TRP A 26 -8.00 -6.21 12.79
N VAL A 27 -7.11 -5.81 13.71
CA VAL A 27 -7.26 -5.94 15.16
C VAL A 27 -7.42 -4.56 15.74
N TYR A 28 -8.53 -4.30 16.41
CA TYR A 28 -8.79 -3.03 17.07
C TYR A 28 -8.10 -2.93 18.42
N GLU A 29 -7.85 -1.70 18.88
CA GLU A 29 -7.23 -1.41 20.17
C GLU A 29 -7.87 -2.19 21.33
N ALA A 30 -9.20 -2.17 21.43
CA ALA A 30 -9.94 -2.89 22.47
C ALA A 30 -9.86 -4.43 22.37
N GLU A 31 -9.31 -4.96 21.30
CA GLU A 31 -9.14 -6.39 21.09
C GLU A 31 -7.74 -6.88 21.46
N VAL A 32 -6.77 -5.97 21.70
CA VAL A 32 -5.43 -6.30 22.18
C VAL A 32 -5.46 -6.40 23.69
N LEU A 33 -5.06 -7.55 24.23
CA LEU A 33 -4.95 -7.78 25.66
C LEU A 33 -3.62 -7.26 26.22
N PHE A 34 -2.52 -7.65 25.58
CA PHE A 34 -1.18 -7.20 25.90
C PHE A 34 -0.25 -7.40 24.69
N MET A 35 0.89 -6.71 24.73
CA MET A 35 1.95 -6.85 23.73
C MET A 35 3.26 -7.17 24.44
N GLU A 36 4.08 -8.01 23.80
CA GLU A 36 5.41 -8.41 24.23
C GLU A 36 6.41 -8.00 23.15
N GLY A 37 7.57 -7.50 23.54
CA GLY A 37 8.65 -7.18 22.62
C GLY A 37 9.20 -8.39 21.88
N ALA A 38 10.02 -8.15 20.88
CA ALA A 38 10.72 -9.23 20.17
C ALA A 38 11.66 -9.99 21.13
N PRO A 39 11.88 -11.29 20.89
CA PRO A 39 12.76 -12.08 21.73
C PRO A 39 14.15 -11.45 21.89
N GLY A 40 14.55 -11.17 23.15
CA GLY A 40 15.84 -10.56 23.46
C GLY A 40 15.91 -9.03 23.30
N GLN A 41 14.81 -8.35 22.96
CA GLN A 41 14.80 -6.89 22.73
C GLN A 41 14.01 -6.08 23.79
N GLY A 42 13.60 -6.71 24.91
CA GLY A 42 12.75 -6.07 25.92
C GLY A 42 11.30 -5.91 25.47
N ASP A 43 10.47 -5.23 26.28
CA ASP A 43 9.02 -5.16 26.08
C ASP A 43 8.57 -4.00 25.16
N ALA A 44 9.49 -3.14 24.73
CA ALA A 44 9.15 -2.01 23.89
C ALA A 44 8.89 -2.46 22.45
N VAL A 45 7.69 -2.20 21.94
CA VAL A 45 7.32 -2.43 20.53
C VAL A 45 7.28 -1.09 19.80
N ALA A 46 8.04 -0.96 18.72
CA ALA A 46 8.08 0.29 17.94
C ALA A 46 6.77 0.52 17.17
N ASN A 47 6.39 1.79 17.00
CA ASN A 47 5.26 2.16 16.15
C ASN A 47 5.61 1.85 14.67
N GLY A 48 4.68 1.29 13.91
CA GLY A 48 4.92 0.89 12.52
C GLY A 48 5.59 -0.47 12.34
N SER A 49 6.09 -1.10 13.41
CA SER A 49 6.80 -2.39 13.31
C SER A 49 5.88 -3.55 12.93
N LEU A 50 6.48 -4.58 12.36
CA LEU A 50 5.86 -5.89 12.21
C LEU A 50 5.57 -6.49 13.59
N ILE A 51 4.39 -7.11 13.74
CA ILE A 51 3.97 -7.74 14.99
C ILE A 51 3.18 -9.01 14.69
N ASP A 52 3.52 -10.11 15.38
CA ASP A 52 2.77 -11.35 15.30
C ASP A 52 1.51 -11.26 16.19
N VAL A 53 0.37 -11.62 15.65
CA VAL A 53 -0.89 -11.70 16.37
C VAL A 53 -1.12 -13.15 16.81
N VAL A 54 -1.37 -13.35 18.10
CA VAL A 54 -1.60 -14.66 18.68
C VAL A 54 -2.87 -14.67 19.54
N ASN A 55 -3.49 -15.83 19.68
CA ASN A 55 -4.59 -15.99 20.63
C ASN A 55 -4.07 -16.23 22.08
N ARG A 56 -4.98 -16.32 23.05
CA ARG A 56 -4.64 -16.55 24.46
C ARG A 56 -3.85 -17.84 24.74
N LYS A 57 -3.86 -18.80 23.82
CA LYS A 57 -3.11 -20.06 23.90
C LYS A 57 -1.75 -19.97 23.20
N GLY A 58 -1.39 -18.79 22.67
CA GLY A 58 -0.16 -18.57 21.92
C GLY A 58 -0.18 -19.10 20.47
N ALA A 59 -1.35 -19.50 19.96
CA ALA A 59 -1.48 -19.91 18.56
C ALA A 59 -1.39 -18.70 17.63
N TYR A 60 -0.56 -18.81 16.59
CA TYR A 60 -0.36 -17.77 15.58
C TYR A 60 -1.62 -17.58 14.73
N LEU A 61 -2.02 -16.33 14.54
CA LEU A 61 -3.19 -15.93 13.76
C LEU A 61 -2.81 -15.10 12.52
N GLY A 62 -1.65 -14.49 12.51
CA GLY A 62 -1.15 -13.66 11.42
C GLY A 62 -0.04 -12.71 11.87
N THR A 63 0.58 -12.04 10.91
CA THR A 63 1.52 -10.94 11.14
C THR A 63 1.00 -9.69 10.45
N GLY A 64 1.11 -8.55 11.11
CA GLY A 64 0.65 -7.26 10.61
C GLY A 64 1.55 -6.10 11.03
N LEU A 65 1.11 -4.90 10.72
CA LEU A 65 1.74 -3.64 11.07
C LEU A 65 1.03 -3.00 12.25
N LEU A 66 1.80 -2.60 13.26
CA LEU A 66 1.33 -1.94 14.46
C LEU A 66 1.12 -0.45 14.20
N SER A 67 -0.02 0.11 14.62
CA SER A 67 -0.24 1.54 14.76
C SER A 67 -0.63 1.88 16.20
N LYS A 68 0.18 2.69 16.87
CA LYS A 68 -0.09 3.11 18.27
C LYS A 68 -1.09 4.27 18.35
N SER A 69 -1.24 5.04 17.29
CA SER A 69 -2.11 6.22 17.24
C SER A 69 -3.52 5.89 16.74
N SER A 70 -3.68 4.80 15.99
CA SER A 70 -4.94 4.41 15.37
C SER A 70 -5.77 3.49 16.27
N LYS A 71 -7.09 3.61 16.19
CA LYS A 71 -8.01 2.60 16.77
C LYS A 71 -7.91 1.25 16.09
N ILE A 72 -7.48 1.21 14.82
CA ILE A 72 -7.08 -0.02 14.13
C ILE A 72 -5.63 -0.30 14.53
N ARG A 73 -5.46 -1.05 15.61
CA ARG A 73 -4.17 -1.26 16.27
C ARG A 73 -3.20 -2.08 15.45
N ILE A 74 -3.69 -3.12 14.75
CA ILE A 74 -2.86 -3.98 13.90
C ILE A 74 -3.61 -4.24 12.60
N ARG A 75 -2.93 -4.04 11.48
CA ARG A 75 -3.41 -4.37 10.13
C ARG A 75 -2.63 -5.57 9.61
N LEU A 76 -3.32 -6.69 9.36
CA LEU A 76 -2.67 -7.93 8.92
C LEU A 76 -2.13 -7.81 7.48
N ILE A 77 -0.93 -8.34 7.29
CA ILE A 77 -0.28 -8.50 5.98
C ILE A 77 -0.40 -9.94 5.50
N THR A 78 -0.23 -10.90 6.41
CA THR A 78 -0.24 -12.33 6.08
C THR A 78 -0.77 -13.16 7.25
N ARG A 79 -1.24 -14.36 6.90
CA ARG A 79 -1.61 -15.42 7.86
C ARG A 79 -0.67 -16.62 7.78
N ASN A 80 0.33 -16.55 6.91
CA ASN A 80 1.32 -17.60 6.76
C ASN A 80 2.51 -17.34 7.70
N ALA A 81 2.68 -18.22 8.69
CA ALA A 81 3.77 -18.11 9.66
C ALA A 81 5.17 -18.33 9.05
N ASN A 82 5.26 -18.84 7.83
CA ASN A 82 6.54 -19.07 7.16
C ASN A 82 7.00 -17.87 6.32
N ASP A 83 6.20 -16.81 6.20
CA ASP A 83 6.60 -15.62 5.47
C ASP A 83 7.73 -14.89 6.21
N ALA A 84 8.78 -14.57 5.47
CA ALA A 84 9.85 -13.64 5.85
C ALA A 84 9.61 -12.33 5.10
N PHE A 85 9.64 -11.20 5.81
CA PHE A 85 9.28 -9.89 5.24
C PHE A 85 10.50 -9.21 4.60
N ASP A 86 11.21 -9.95 3.78
CA ASP A 86 12.33 -9.49 2.97
C ASP A 86 11.87 -8.87 1.64
N ARG A 87 12.82 -8.39 0.85
CA ARG A 87 12.53 -7.81 -0.46
C ARG A 87 11.83 -8.80 -1.40
N ALA A 88 12.17 -10.09 -1.34
CA ALA A 88 11.56 -11.12 -2.17
C ALA A 88 10.08 -11.34 -1.82
N PHE A 89 9.73 -11.25 -0.54
CA PHE A 89 8.33 -11.28 -0.10
C PHE A 89 7.52 -10.14 -0.71
N TRP A 90 8.03 -8.90 -0.62
CA TRP A 90 7.34 -7.73 -1.17
C TRP A 90 7.25 -7.78 -2.69
N LYS A 91 8.33 -8.20 -3.37
CA LYS A 91 8.33 -8.37 -4.84
C LYS A 91 7.25 -9.37 -5.28
N ARG A 92 7.16 -10.50 -4.62
CA ARG A 92 6.13 -11.51 -4.91
C ARG A 92 4.72 -10.97 -4.72
N LYS A 93 4.46 -10.21 -3.65
CA LYS A 93 3.15 -9.60 -3.40
C LYS A 93 2.78 -8.54 -4.44
N VAL A 94 3.73 -7.68 -4.81
CA VAL A 94 3.54 -6.69 -5.88
C VAL A 94 3.26 -7.39 -7.21
N ALA A 95 4.05 -8.41 -7.54
CA ALA A 95 3.84 -9.17 -8.77
C ALA A 95 2.43 -9.80 -8.83
N TRP A 96 1.94 -10.39 -7.73
CA TRP A 96 0.57 -10.93 -7.69
C TRP A 96 -0.49 -9.87 -7.89
N ALA A 97 -0.35 -8.70 -7.27
CA ALA A 97 -1.28 -7.59 -7.45
C ALA A 97 -1.27 -7.12 -8.91
N TRP A 98 -0.10 -6.98 -9.52
CA TRP A 98 0.04 -6.56 -10.91
C TRP A 98 -0.53 -7.59 -11.90
N GLU A 99 -0.23 -8.87 -11.74
CA GLU A 99 -0.79 -9.95 -12.57
C GLU A 99 -2.33 -9.95 -12.52
N TYR A 100 -2.90 -9.77 -11.32
CA TYR A 100 -4.34 -9.63 -11.19
C TYR A 100 -4.87 -8.43 -11.98
N ARG A 101 -4.19 -7.27 -11.93
CA ARG A 101 -4.61 -6.07 -12.69
C ARG A 101 -4.54 -6.30 -14.20
N LYS A 102 -3.49 -6.92 -14.71
CA LYS A 102 -3.41 -7.29 -16.14
C LYS A 102 -4.59 -8.15 -16.56
N THR A 103 -4.97 -9.13 -15.72
CA THR A 103 -6.08 -10.04 -15.99
C THR A 103 -7.43 -9.30 -16.03
N VAL A 104 -7.70 -8.42 -15.06
CA VAL A 104 -9.04 -7.81 -14.91
C VAL A 104 -9.21 -6.52 -15.69
N MET A 105 -8.13 -5.79 -15.97
CA MET A 105 -8.17 -4.49 -16.66
C MET A 105 -7.95 -4.61 -18.16
N GLY A 106 -7.25 -5.65 -18.64
CA GLY A 106 -6.95 -5.85 -20.04
C GLY A 106 -6.26 -4.62 -20.67
N GLU A 107 -6.85 -4.06 -21.73
CA GLU A 107 -6.31 -2.89 -22.44
C GLU A 107 -6.20 -1.62 -21.57
N ASP A 108 -7.01 -1.53 -20.51
CA ASP A 108 -6.98 -0.39 -19.58
C ASP A 108 -5.98 -0.55 -18.43
N ALA A 109 -5.08 -1.54 -18.47
CA ALA A 109 -4.04 -1.73 -17.44
C ALA A 109 -3.05 -0.52 -17.35
N SER A 110 -3.02 0.34 -18.36
CA SER A 110 -2.29 1.61 -18.32
C SER A 110 -2.97 2.69 -17.46
N CYS A 111 -4.22 2.49 -17.06
CA CYS A 111 -4.99 3.42 -16.25
C CYS A 111 -5.80 2.63 -15.20
N CYS A 112 -5.15 2.24 -14.10
CA CYS A 112 -5.77 1.37 -13.10
C CYS A 112 -5.13 1.54 -11.73
N ARG A 113 -5.87 1.11 -10.70
CA ARG A 113 -5.33 0.95 -9.34
C ARG A 113 -4.43 -0.29 -9.31
N VAL A 114 -3.13 -0.10 -9.16
CA VAL A 114 -2.13 -1.19 -9.12
C VAL A 114 -2.13 -1.88 -7.76
N LEU A 115 -2.12 -1.11 -6.66
CA LEU A 115 -2.21 -1.63 -5.29
C LEU A 115 -3.44 -1.06 -4.59
N PHE A 116 -4.20 -1.94 -3.92
CA PHE A 116 -5.42 -1.56 -3.22
C PHE A 116 -5.41 -2.01 -1.76
N SER A 117 -4.55 -1.40 -0.98
CA SER A 117 -4.55 -1.49 0.49
C SER A 117 -4.67 -2.94 1.01
N GLU A 118 -5.56 -3.19 1.95
CA GLU A 118 -5.80 -4.50 2.56
C GLU A 118 -6.17 -5.59 1.54
N ALA A 119 -6.83 -5.22 0.44
CA ALA A 119 -7.25 -6.17 -0.58
C ALA A 119 -6.06 -6.90 -1.23
N ASP A 120 -4.94 -6.19 -1.39
CA ASP A 120 -3.69 -6.74 -1.94
C ASP A 120 -2.66 -7.07 -0.84
N GLY A 121 -3.03 -6.84 0.44
CA GLY A 121 -2.17 -7.06 1.60
C GLY A 121 -1.04 -6.03 1.75
N PHE A 122 -1.34 -4.78 1.37
CA PHE A 122 -0.53 -3.58 1.63
C PHE A 122 -1.36 -2.58 2.45
N PRO A 123 -1.68 -2.89 3.71
CA PRO A 123 -2.71 -2.18 4.46
C PRO A 123 -2.38 -0.70 4.65
N GLY A 124 -3.21 0.16 4.08
CA GLY A 124 -3.03 1.60 4.09
C GLY A 124 -2.16 2.14 2.95
N LEU A 125 -1.80 1.33 1.94
CA LEU A 125 -1.12 1.81 0.74
C LEU A 125 -2.04 1.63 -0.48
N VAL A 126 -2.28 2.73 -1.18
CA VAL A 126 -2.97 2.76 -2.47
C VAL A 126 -1.98 3.27 -3.51
N VAL A 127 -1.91 2.62 -4.66
CA VAL A 127 -1.12 3.09 -5.80
C VAL A 127 -1.95 3.00 -7.07
N ASP A 128 -2.15 4.13 -7.71
CA ASP A 128 -2.83 4.26 -8.98
C ASP A 128 -1.80 4.50 -10.10
N ARG A 129 -2.01 3.89 -11.25
CA ARG A 129 -1.22 4.10 -12.45
C ARG A 129 -2.00 4.97 -13.41
N PHE A 130 -1.40 6.05 -13.85
CA PHE A 130 -1.87 6.93 -14.91
C PHE A 130 -0.82 6.94 -16.02
N ASN A 131 -0.97 6.03 -16.99
CA ASN A 131 -0.06 5.83 -18.11
C ASN A 131 1.39 5.59 -17.67
N ASP A 132 2.22 6.63 -17.69
CA ASP A 132 3.64 6.61 -17.37
C ASP A 132 3.99 7.11 -15.95
N VAL A 133 2.99 7.32 -15.10
CA VAL A 133 3.17 7.80 -13.72
C VAL A 133 2.43 6.90 -12.74
N LEU A 134 3.05 6.67 -11.58
CA LEU A 134 2.38 6.11 -10.41
C LEU A 134 2.04 7.21 -9.43
N VAL A 135 0.85 7.16 -8.85
CA VAL A 135 0.43 8.07 -7.78
C VAL A 135 0.05 7.26 -6.55
N ALA A 136 0.72 7.53 -5.43
CA ALA A 136 0.58 6.76 -4.20
C ALA A 136 -0.04 7.58 -3.07
N GLU A 137 -0.92 6.96 -2.29
CA GLU A 137 -1.37 7.41 -0.98
C GLU A 137 -0.91 6.41 0.09
N THR A 138 -0.12 6.87 1.06
CA THR A 138 0.35 6.04 2.18
C THR A 138 -0.37 6.47 3.45
N LEU A 139 -1.30 5.67 3.95
CA LEU A 139 -2.28 6.01 4.98
C LEU A 139 -2.01 5.33 6.33
N SER A 140 -0.93 4.56 6.47
CA SER A 140 -0.58 3.90 7.72
C SER A 140 0.91 4.05 8.03
N VAL A 141 1.25 4.18 9.31
CA VAL A 141 2.64 4.37 9.76
C VAL A 141 3.56 3.22 9.33
N GLY A 142 3.07 1.98 9.34
CA GLY A 142 3.89 0.84 8.93
C GLY A 142 4.19 0.85 7.44
N MET A 143 3.25 1.24 6.58
CA MET A 143 3.49 1.39 5.15
C MET A 143 4.38 2.60 4.85
N GLU A 144 4.27 3.69 5.62
CA GLU A 144 5.18 4.83 5.52
C GLU A 144 6.64 4.40 5.72
N GLN A 145 6.90 3.54 6.70
CA GLN A 145 8.24 3.00 6.96
C GLN A 145 8.71 1.98 5.91
N LEU A 146 7.78 1.30 5.24
CA LEU A 146 8.08 0.29 4.23
C LEU A 146 8.14 0.84 2.79
N LYS A 147 7.71 2.06 2.54
CA LYS A 147 7.72 2.64 1.19
C LYS A 147 9.11 2.66 0.54
N PRO A 148 10.25 2.86 1.27
CA PRO A 148 11.59 2.79 0.67
C PRO A 148 11.93 1.42 0.08
N VAL A 149 11.24 0.38 0.52
CA VAL A 149 11.38 -0.99 0.00
C VAL A 149 10.34 -1.27 -1.08
N ILE A 150 9.07 -0.91 -0.81
CA ILE A 150 7.94 -1.28 -1.65
C ILE A 150 7.94 -0.50 -2.96
N PHE A 151 8.25 0.80 -2.96
CA PHE A 151 8.21 1.63 -4.17
C PHE A 151 9.27 1.22 -5.20
N PRO A 152 10.55 0.97 -4.84
CA PRO A 152 11.53 0.43 -5.79
C PRO A 152 11.13 -0.94 -6.34
N VAL A 153 10.60 -1.81 -5.47
CA VAL A 153 10.12 -3.14 -5.89
C VAL A 153 8.94 -3.03 -6.86
N LEU A 154 8.05 -2.08 -6.66
CA LEU A 154 6.92 -1.83 -7.56
C LEU A 154 7.40 -1.37 -8.93
N LEU A 155 8.32 -0.40 -8.98
CA LEU A 155 8.93 0.08 -10.23
C LEU A 155 9.67 -1.05 -10.97
N GLU A 156 10.40 -1.89 -10.24
CA GLU A 156 11.10 -3.06 -10.80
C GLU A 156 10.12 -4.07 -11.43
N VAL A 157 9.07 -4.45 -10.72
CA VAL A 157 8.08 -5.41 -11.23
C VAL A 157 7.38 -4.89 -12.49
N LEU A 158 7.04 -3.61 -12.53
CA LEU A 158 6.45 -2.99 -13.72
C LEU A 158 7.45 -2.93 -14.89
N ALA A 159 8.71 -2.60 -14.62
CA ALA A 159 9.75 -2.55 -15.63
C ALA A 159 10.07 -3.95 -16.21
N GLU A 160 10.08 -4.99 -15.40
CA GLU A 160 10.24 -6.39 -15.86
C GLU A 160 9.14 -6.81 -16.84
N ASP A 161 7.96 -6.21 -16.72
CA ASP A 161 6.81 -6.44 -17.61
C ASP A 161 6.74 -5.43 -18.78
N GLY A 162 7.82 -4.67 -19.01
CA GLY A 162 7.94 -3.71 -20.12
C GLY A 162 7.16 -2.41 -19.90
N VAL A 163 6.69 -2.13 -18.70
CA VAL A 163 5.98 -0.90 -18.37
C VAL A 163 6.97 0.20 -18.02
N ALA A 164 7.05 1.22 -18.88
CA ALA A 164 7.85 2.40 -18.62
C ALA A 164 7.09 3.35 -17.67
N VAL A 165 7.68 3.62 -16.51
CA VAL A 165 7.18 4.58 -15.53
C VAL A 165 8.25 5.64 -15.32
N ARG A 166 7.90 6.93 -15.53
CA ARG A 166 8.85 8.04 -15.35
C ARG A 166 9.07 8.43 -13.89
N GLY A 167 8.10 8.11 -13.01
CA GLY A 167 8.23 8.38 -11.59
C GLY A 167 7.00 7.98 -10.77
N LEU A 168 7.16 8.09 -9.45
CA LEU A 168 6.10 7.88 -8.47
C LEU A 168 5.87 9.20 -7.71
N TYR A 169 4.63 9.68 -7.73
CA TYR A 169 4.19 10.88 -7.02
C TYR A 169 3.40 10.50 -5.78
N GLU A 170 3.70 11.10 -4.64
CA GLU A 170 2.98 10.88 -3.38
C GLU A 170 1.90 11.94 -3.19
N ARG A 171 0.65 11.51 -2.95
CA ARG A 171 -0.50 12.32 -2.56
C ARG A 171 -0.84 12.04 -1.11
N ASN A 172 0.11 12.36 -0.24
CA ASN A 172 0.01 12.16 1.20
C ASN A 172 -0.58 13.39 1.92
N ASP A 173 -1.31 14.26 1.20
CA ASP A 173 -1.99 15.46 1.68
C ASP A 173 -3.40 15.20 2.24
N VAL A 174 -3.76 13.94 2.46
CA VAL A 174 -5.10 13.53 2.95
C VAL A 174 -5.19 13.54 4.48
N ALA A 175 -6.29 14.11 5.00
CA ALA A 175 -6.48 14.35 6.44
C ALA A 175 -6.45 13.07 7.30
N THR A 176 -6.78 11.91 6.73
CA THR A 176 -6.76 10.62 7.43
C THR A 176 -5.38 10.22 7.95
N ARG A 177 -4.30 10.72 7.35
CA ARG A 177 -2.91 10.48 7.81
C ARG A 177 -2.68 11.00 9.24
N LYS A 178 -3.35 12.07 9.63
CA LYS A 178 -3.26 12.63 11.00
C LYS A 178 -3.72 11.65 12.07
N LEU A 179 -4.63 10.71 11.74
CA LEU A 179 -5.07 9.66 12.66
C LEU A 179 -3.98 8.63 12.96
N GLU A 180 -2.99 8.53 12.09
CA GLU A 180 -1.81 7.67 12.24
C GLU A 180 -0.60 8.45 12.81
N GLY A 181 -0.74 9.76 13.03
CA GLY A 181 0.36 10.64 13.45
C GLY A 181 1.36 10.97 12.34
N LEU A 182 0.91 10.88 11.07
CA LEU A 182 1.74 11.15 9.90
C LEU A 182 1.54 12.59 9.41
N GLU A 183 2.62 13.19 8.91
CA GLU A 183 2.59 14.52 8.29
C GLU A 183 1.88 14.48 6.93
N LEU A 184 1.34 15.64 6.52
CA LEU A 184 0.74 15.82 5.22
C LEU A 184 1.81 16.31 4.25
N THR A 185 2.05 15.54 3.19
CA THR A 185 3.06 15.84 2.16
C THR A 185 2.52 15.51 0.78
N ALA A 186 3.01 16.21 -0.25
CA ALA A 186 2.82 15.84 -1.64
C ALA A 186 4.10 16.14 -2.41
N GLY A 187 4.41 15.31 -3.40
CA GLY A 187 5.62 15.48 -4.21
C GLY A 187 6.12 14.17 -4.82
N TRP A 188 7.13 14.29 -5.66
CA TRP A 188 7.79 13.14 -6.23
C TRP A 188 8.58 12.35 -5.18
N PHE A 189 8.48 11.02 -5.25
CA PHE A 189 9.29 10.15 -4.42
C PHE A 189 10.73 10.10 -4.96
N ALA A 190 11.65 10.72 -4.24
CA ALA A 190 13.06 10.81 -4.63
C ALA A 190 13.93 9.62 -4.17
N GLY A 191 13.32 8.56 -3.64
CA GLY A 191 14.04 7.48 -2.96
C GLY A 191 14.35 7.83 -1.50
N ALA A 192 14.76 6.85 -0.71
CA ALA A 192 15.28 7.10 0.63
C ALA A 192 16.73 7.61 0.48
N ALA A 193 16.99 8.85 0.89
CA ALA A 193 18.36 9.23 1.24
C ALA A 193 18.82 8.31 2.37
N ASP A 194 20.05 7.79 2.28
CA ASP A 194 20.68 6.93 3.29
C ASP A 194 20.75 7.66 4.65
N GLU A 195 19.74 7.54 5.46
CA GLU A 195 19.83 7.74 6.89
C GLU A 195 19.63 6.39 7.57
N GLY A 196 20.71 5.66 7.73
CA GLY A 196 21.02 4.55 8.63
C GLY A 196 19.87 3.78 9.29
N GLY A 197 18.85 3.37 8.57
CA GLY A 197 17.74 2.60 9.10
C GLY A 197 17.91 1.10 8.87
N GLN A 198 17.86 0.33 9.94
CA GLN A 198 18.09 -1.11 10.10
C GLN A 198 17.17 -2.04 9.26
N THR A 199 16.96 -1.80 7.98
CA THR A 199 16.14 -2.71 7.16
C THR A 199 16.96 -3.70 6.35
N GLY A 200 18.29 -3.58 6.30
CA GLY A 200 19.16 -4.52 5.56
C GLY A 200 18.85 -4.62 4.07
N LEU A 201 18.18 -3.64 3.50
CA LEU A 201 17.73 -3.61 2.12
C LEU A 201 18.49 -2.48 1.41
N ASP A 202 19.16 -2.79 0.32
CA ASP A 202 19.89 -1.81 -0.49
C ASP A 202 18.94 -0.68 -0.94
N PRO A 203 19.33 0.59 -0.74
CA PRO A 203 18.60 1.71 -1.31
C PRO A 203 18.63 1.65 -2.84
N LEU A 204 17.75 2.43 -3.48
CA LEU A 204 17.76 2.59 -4.95
C LEU A 204 19.20 2.85 -5.45
N ALA A 205 19.55 2.22 -6.56
CA ALA A 205 20.86 2.38 -7.18
C ALA A 205 21.24 3.88 -7.32
N PRO A 206 22.53 4.23 -7.14
CA PRO A 206 22.99 5.59 -7.35
C PRO A 206 22.60 6.08 -8.74
N GLY A 207 21.80 7.14 -8.84
CA GLY A 207 21.33 7.71 -10.10
C GLY A 207 19.80 7.77 -10.24
N ALA A 208 19.03 7.56 -9.16
CA ALA A 208 17.60 7.91 -9.20
C ALA A 208 17.47 9.41 -9.56
N PRO A 209 16.61 9.75 -10.55
CA PRO A 209 16.47 11.14 -11.00
C PRO A 209 16.01 12.03 -9.84
N GLY A 210 16.54 13.26 -9.78
CA GLY A 210 16.05 14.29 -8.86
C GLY A 210 14.60 14.69 -9.22
N ALA A 211 13.89 15.32 -8.31
CA ALA A 211 12.50 15.72 -8.53
C ALA A 211 12.27 16.56 -9.79
N GLU A 212 13.27 17.27 -10.23
CA GLU A 212 13.25 18.11 -11.45
C GLU A 212 13.22 17.30 -12.75
N ASP A 213 13.67 16.04 -12.71
CA ASP A 213 13.78 15.15 -13.89
C ASP A 213 12.49 14.36 -14.19
N PHE A 214 11.49 14.40 -13.30
CA PHE A 214 10.25 13.63 -13.48
C PHE A 214 9.23 14.28 -14.43
N GLY A 215 9.43 15.53 -14.82
CA GLY A 215 8.55 16.26 -15.71
C GLY A 215 7.26 16.76 -15.05
N PRO A 216 6.21 17.11 -15.85
CA PRO A 216 5.00 17.75 -15.35
C PRO A 216 4.16 16.82 -14.43
N THR A 217 3.37 17.43 -13.55
CA THR A 217 2.44 16.75 -12.66
C THR A 217 1.10 16.40 -13.31
N ALA A 218 1.08 16.36 -14.65
CA ALA A 218 -0.06 15.93 -15.46
C ALA A 218 0.38 14.86 -16.47
N THR A 219 -0.58 14.00 -16.86
CA THR A 219 -0.39 12.99 -17.90
C THR A 219 -1.69 12.71 -18.64
N GLN A 220 -1.59 12.16 -19.86
CA GLN A 220 -2.75 11.72 -20.61
C GLN A 220 -3.01 10.24 -20.36
N ILE A 221 -4.26 9.90 -20.14
CA ILE A 221 -4.75 8.52 -20.02
C ILE A 221 -5.79 8.21 -21.09
N VAL A 222 -5.98 6.92 -21.34
CA VAL A 222 -7.10 6.42 -22.15
C VAL A 222 -7.90 5.48 -21.26
N GLU A 223 -9.19 5.77 -21.09
CA GLU A 223 -10.12 4.91 -20.37
C GLU A 223 -11.40 4.70 -21.22
N ASN A 224 -11.78 3.45 -21.44
CA ASN A 224 -12.92 3.10 -22.29
C ASN A 224 -12.83 3.75 -23.72
N GLY A 225 -11.63 3.96 -24.25
CA GLY A 225 -11.41 4.60 -25.55
C GLY A 225 -11.46 6.15 -25.53
N VAL A 226 -11.74 6.76 -24.39
CA VAL A 226 -11.78 8.22 -24.23
C VAL A 226 -10.45 8.70 -23.63
N ARG A 227 -9.91 9.79 -24.19
CA ARG A 227 -8.70 10.44 -23.67
C ARG A 227 -9.06 11.46 -22.60
N TYR A 228 -8.33 11.42 -21.49
CA TYR A 228 -8.43 12.39 -20.41
C TYR A 228 -7.04 12.93 -20.11
N GLU A 229 -6.98 14.19 -19.68
CA GLU A 229 -5.81 14.77 -19.02
C GLU A 229 -6.00 14.66 -17.52
N VAL A 230 -5.03 14.09 -16.82
CA VAL A 230 -5.06 13.91 -15.37
C VAL A 230 -3.99 14.77 -14.75
N ASP A 231 -4.39 15.79 -13.99
CA ASP A 231 -3.54 16.53 -13.08
C ASP A 231 -3.55 15.81 -11.73
N PHE A 232 -2.47 15.10 -11.45
CA PHE A 232 -2.39 14.30 -10.22
C PHE A 232 -1.87 15.11 -9.01
N GLU A 233 -1.42 16.34 -9.21
CA GLU A 233 -1.06 17.26 -8.13
C GLU A 233 -2.29 17.98 -7.58
N ASN A 234 -3.13 18.55 -8.47
CA ASN A 234 -4.27 19.37 -8.07
C ASN A 234 -5.61 18.63 -8.17
N GLY A 235 -5.62 17.47 -8.81
CA GLY A 235 -6.82 16.65 -8.98
C GLY A 235 -7.32 16.05 -7.67
N GLN A 236 -8.58 15.60 -7.66
CA GLN A 236 -9.18 14.93 -6.50
C GLN A 236 -8.60 13.52 -6.32
N LYS A 237 -8.51 13.05 -5.08
CA LYS A 237 -7.88 11.76 -4.71
C LYS A 237 -6.44 11.71 -5.24
N THR A 238 -6.11 10.64 -5.95
CA THR A 238 -4.83 10.47 -6.66
C THR A 238 -4.74 11.23 -7.99
N GLY A 239 -5.79 12.01 -8.37
CA GLY A 239 -5.86 12.79 -9.60
C GLY A 239 -7.07 12.46 -10.48
N PHE A 240 -7.59 11.22 -10.42
CA PHE A 240 -8.72 10.77 -11.21
C PHE A 240 -9.54 9.68 -10.49
N PHE A 241 -10.84 9.65 -10.73
CA PHE A 241 -11.75 8.66 -10.12
C PHE A 241 -11.76 7.34 -10.91
N LEU A 242 -10.73 6.51 -10.75
CA LEU A 242 -10.61 5.20 -11.40
C LEU A 242 -11.76 4.24 -11.05
N ASP A 243 -12.33 4.36 -9.85
CA ASP A 243 -13.48 3.59 -9.38
C ASP A 243 -14.77 3.87 -10.16
N GLN A 244 -14.88 5.01 -10.87
CA GLN A 244 -16.02 5.40 -11.65
C GLN A 244 -15.99 4.92 -13.13
N LYS A 245 -14.97 4.19 -13.53
CA LYS A 245 -14.78 3.69 -14.89
C LYS A 245 -16.04 3.02 -15.49
N TYR A 246 -16.60 2.10 -14.74
CA TYR A 246 -17.78 1.35 -15.21
C TYR A 246 -19.04 2.19 -15.17
N ASN A 247 -19.15 3.13 -14.23
CA ASN A 247 -20.26 4.08 -14.17
C ASN A 247 -20.22 5.04 -15.37
N ARG A 248 -19.05 5.59 -15.71
CA ARG A 248 -18.90 6.41 -16.93
C ARG A 248 -19.33 5.65 -18.18
N ARG A 249 -18.90 4.39 -18.32
CA ARG A 249 -19.29 3.53 -19.43
C ARG A 249 -20.79 3.23 -19.46
N ALA A 250 -21.42 3.05 -18.30
CA ALA A 250 -22.87 2.83 -18.22
C ALA A 250 -23.65 4.09 -18.62
N VAL A 251 -23.23 5.26 -18.13
CA VAL A 251 -23.84 6.55 -18.50
C VAL A 251 -23.72 6.81 -20.00
N ALA A 252 -22.56 6.55 -20.61
CA ALA A 252 -22.37 6.72 -22.04
C ALA A 252 -23.40 5.93 -22.89
N LYS A 253 -23.73 4.70 -22.49
CA LYS A 253 -24.76 3.88 -23.17
C LYS A 253 -26.16 4.47 -23.04
N LEU A 254 -26.46 5.13 -21.91
CA LEU A 254 -27.76 5.77 -21.67
C LEU A 254 -27.88 7.12 -22.37
N ALA A 255 -26.76 7.76 -22.65
CA ALA A 255 -26.65 9.10 -23.21
C ALA A 255 -26.80 9.11 -24.76
N GLU A 256 -26.73 7.95 -25.41
CA GLU A 256 -26.83 7.86 -26.89
C GLU A 256 -28.09 8.53 -27.39
N GLY A 257 -27.95 9.53 -28.28
CA GLY A 257 -29.05 10.32 -28.85
C GLY A 257 -29.82 11.20 -27.84
N LYS A 258 -29.26 11.46 -26.66
CA LYS A 258 -29.86 12.28 -25.60
C LYS A 258 -29.10 13.59 -25.39
N HIS A 259 -29.81 14.60 -24.86
CA HIS A 259 -29.19 15.76 -24.24
C HIS A 259 -28.88 15.41 -22.80
N VAL A 260 -27.62 15.53 -22.42
CA VAL A 260 -27.12 15.21 -21.08
C VAL A 260 -26.62 16.50 -20.44
N LEU A 261 -27.01 16.76 -19.21
CA LEU A 261 -26.49 17.81 -18.34
C LEU A 261 -25.68 17.14 -17.23
N ASP A 262 -24.39 17.54 -17.08
CA ASP A 262 -23.50 17.13 -16.00
C ASP A 262 -23.24 18.31 -15.04
#